data_bc906d4262bc0aadc5991a912d2c444e
#
_entry.id   bc906d4262bc0aadc5991a912d2c444e
#
_cell.length_a   1.000
_cell.length_b   1.000
_cell.length_c   1.000
_cell.angle_alpha   90.00
_cell.angle_beta   90.00
_cell.angle_gamma   90.00
#
_symmetry.space_group_name_H-M   'P 1'
#
loop_
_entity.id
_entity.type
_entity.pdbx_description
1 polymer ?
#
loop_
_entity_poly.entity_id
_entity_poly.type
_entity_poly.pdbx_seq_one_letter_code
_entity_poly.pdbx_strand_id
1 'polypeptide(L)'
;MSNTHVESGPRMPLVASALLGELAENWWLLLLRGLAAIAFGLIAFFWPGITLVALTYLWGAYALVDGVVAMWASFNASGGDAGPRWWLGLSGVVSILAGVVAFAYTGMTAVVLLMFIAVWAIIIGALQLYAAVQLRKVIENEWLLVLSGLLSIGFGAVLIAWPSTGALAVIWTIAWYAVLFGCLFIGLAFRLKTFKRT
;
A
#
# COMPACT_ATOMS: atom_id res chain seq x y z
N MET A 1 -27.20 -54.51 8.65
CA MET A 1 -25.90 -53.89 8.28
C MET A 1 -26.21 -52.74 7.33
N SER A 2 -26.37 -51.56 7.88
CA SER A 2 -26.67 -50.37 7.10
C SER A 2 -25.43 -49.43 7.15
N ASN A 3 -24.68 -49.43 6.07
CA ASN A 3 -23.53 -48.54 5.90
C ASN A 3 -24.01 -47.12 5.57
N THR A 4 -24.04 -46.26 6.58
CA THR A 4 -24.18 -44.83 6.38
C THR A 4 -22.83 -44.28 5.92
N HIS A 5 -22.64 -44.15 4.61
CA HIS A 5 -21.58 -43.32 4.03
C HIS A 5 -21.89 -41.85 4.40
N VAL A 6 -21.25 -41.37 5.46
CA VAL A 6 -21.19 -39.93 5.76
C VAL A 6 -20.24 -39.34 4.72
N GLU A 7 -20.78 -38.69 3.70
CA GLU A 7 -20.01 -37.83 2.79
C GLU A 7 -19.32 -36.74 3.60
N SER A 8 -18.03 -36.90 3.79
CA SER A 8 -17.17 -35.85 4.33
C SER A 8 -16.88 -34.84 3.21
N GLY A 9 -17.81 -33.92 2.98
CA GLY A 9 -17.53 -32.73 2.21
C GLY A 9 -16.35 -31.96 2.83
N PRO A 10 -15.59 -31.18 2.09
CA PRO A 10 -14.42 -30.47 2.60
C PRO A 10 -14.85 -29.55 3.74
N ARG A 11 -14.52 -29.96 4.97
CA ARG A 11 -14.76 -29.13 6.16
C ARG A 11 -13.83 -27.94 6.05
N MET A 12 -14.35 -26.77 5.70
CA MET A 12 -13.58 -25.54 5.85
C MET A 12 -13.06 -25.45 7.29
N PRO A 13 -11.77 -25.13 7.50
CA PRO A 13 -11.25 -24.99 8.86
C PRO A 13 -12.12 -23.99 9.63
N LEU A 14 -12.47 -24.32 10.87
CA LEU A 14 -13.37 -23.55 11.75
C LEU A 14 -13.00 -22.06 11.83
N VAL A 15 -11.70 -21.74 11.72
CA VAL A 15 -11.18 -20.38 11.68
C VAL A 15 -11.64 -19.64 10.41
N ALA A 16 -11.65 -20.31 9.26
CA ALA A 16 -12.09 -19.70 8.00
C ALA A 16 -13.60 -19.42 8.00
N SER A 17 -14.41 -20.31 8.58
CA SER A 17 -15.87 -20.09 8.70
C SER A 17 -16.21 -18.98 9.69
N ALA A 18 -15.47 -18.84 10.78
CA ALA A 18 -15.63 -17.75 11.75
C ALA A 18 -15.25 -16.38 11.13
N LEU A 19 -14.11 -16.32 10.43
CA LEU A 19 -13.69 -15.10 9.73
C LEU A 19 -14.65 -14.69 8.61
N LEU A 20 -15.20 -15.65 7.87
CA LEU A 20 -16.20 -15.38 6.84
C LEU A 20 -17.52 -14.91 7.45
N GLY A 21 -17.88 -15.39 8.65
CA GLY A 21 -19.04 -14.93 9.40
C GLY A 21 -18.93 -13.46 9.81
N GLU A 22 -17.81 -13.06 10.42
CA GLU A 22 -17.55 -11.67 10.82
C GLU A 22 -17.46 -10.72 9.60
N LEU A 23 -16.83 -11.16 8.51
CA LEU A 23 -16.79 -10.38 7.26
C LEU A 23 -18.15 -10.26 6.60
N ALA A 24 -19.00 -11.30 6.67
CA ALA A 24 -20.34 -11.28 6.13
C ALA A 24 -21.29 -10.39 6.96
N GLU A 25 -21.04 -10.20 8.22
CA GLU A 25 -21.79 -9.28 9.08
C GLU A 25 -21.54 -7.82 8.69
N ASN A 26 -20.32 -7.50 8.29
CA ASN A 26 -19.87 -6.15 7.93
C ASN A 26 -19.70 -5.91 6.42
N TRP A 27 -20.47 -6.61 5.56
CA TRP A 27 -20.41 -6.49 4.09
C TRP A 27 -20.54 -5.04 3.59
N TRP A 28 -21.29 -4.21 4.31
CA TRP A 28 -21.52 -2.81 3.95
C TRP A 28 -20.25 -1.96 4.09
N LEU A 29 -19.35 -2.28 5.05
CA LEU A 29 -18.04 -1.62 5.18
C LEU A 29 -17.15 -1.88 3.97
N LEU A 30 -17.16 -3.10 3.44
CA LEU A 30 -16.44 -3.44 2.21
C LEU A 30 -17.01 -2.69 1.00
N LEU A 31 -18.34 -2.55 0.95
CA LEU A 31 -19.03 -1.81 -0.10
C LEU A 31 -18.67 -0.32 -0.02
N LEU A 32 -18.70 0.27 1.18
CA LEU A 32 -18.32 1.66 1.41
C LEU A 32 -16.86 1.91 1.04
N ARG A 33 -15.96 1.00 1.44
CA ARG A 33 -14.54 1.05 1.10
C ARG A 33 -14.31 0.97 -0.40
N GLY A 34 -15.02 0.07 -1.09
CA GLY A 34 -14.96 -0.07 -2.55
C GLY A 34 -15.45 1.19 -3.27
N LEU A 35 -16.57 1.77 -2.82
CA LEU A 35 -17.12 3.00 -3.37
C LEU A 35 -16.17 4.20 -3.15
N ALA A 36 -15.62 4.33 -1.94
CA ALA A 36 -14.64 5.37 -1.62
C ALA A 36 -13.36 5.24 -2.47
N ALA A 37 -12.88 4.00 -2.69
CA ALA A 37 -11.72 3.75 -3.53
C ALA A 37 -11.97 4.13 -5.00
N ILE A 38 -13.14 3.81 -5.56
CA ILE A 38 -13.51 4.21 -6.92
C ILE A 38 -13.64 5.72 -7.02
N ALA A 39 -14.31 6.38 -6.06
CA ALA A 39 -14.45 7.83 -6.04
C ALA A 39 -13.08 8.51 -5.99
N PHE A 40 -12.18 8.04 -5.12
CA PHE A 40 -10.81 8.54 -5.05
C PHE A 40 -10.05 8.32 -6.37
N GLY A 41 -10.15 7.14 -6.97
CA GLY A 41 -9.50 6.82 -8.24
C GLY A 41 -9.98 7.72 -9.39
N LEU A 42 -11.29 8.00 -9.46
CA LEU A 42 -11.85 8.93 -10.46
C LEU A 42 -11.37 10.36 -10.23
N ILE A 43 -11.38 10.85 -8.98
CA ILE A 43 -10.86 12.18 -8.65
C ILE A 43 -9.37 12.27 -9.03
N ALA A 44 -8.57 11.25 -8.70
CA ALA A 44 -7.16 11.21 -9.03
C ALA A 44 -6.90 11.20 -10.55
N PHE A 45 -7.79 10.60 -11.32
CA PHE A 45 -7.69 10.56 -12.78
C PHE A 45 -7.99 11.92 -13.42
N PHE A 46 -9.07 12.58 -12.97
CA PHE A 46 -9.52 13.85 -13.56
C PHE A 46 -8.80 15.09 -13.00
N TRP A 47 -8.38 15.04 -11.71
CA TRP A 47 -7.72 16.15 -11.02
C TRP A 47 -6.41 15.72 -10.35
N PRO A 48 -5.39 15.33 -11.13
CA PRO A 48 -4.14 14.80 -10.59
C PRO A 48 -3.40 15.81 -9.70
N GLY A 49 -3.47 17.11 -10.01
CA GLY A 49 -2.84 18.15 -9.19
C GLY A 49 -3.39 18.23 -7.77
N ILE A 50 -4.72 18.17 -7.62
CA ILE A 50 -5.38 18.17 -6.29
C ILE A 50 -5.02 16.89 -5.54
N THR A 51 -4.98 15.76 -6.23
CA THR A 51 -4.61 14.47 -5.64
C THR A 51 -3.17 14.48 -5.15
N LEU A 52 -2.24 15.08 -5.89
CA LEU A 52 -0.85 15.21 -5.45
C LEU A 52 -0.74 16.01 -4.15
N VAL A 53 -1.43 17.14 -4.07
CA VAL A 53 -1.48 17.98 -2.86
C VAL A 53 -2.10 17.21 -1.69
N ALA A 54 -3.23 16.53 -1.93
CA ALA A 54 -3.90 15.74 -0.90
C ALA A 54 -3.04 14.60 -0.37
N LEU A 55 -2.34 13.87 -1.25
CA LEU A 55 -1.41 12.81 -0.86
C LEU A 55 -0.22 13.36 -0.06
N THR A 56 0.32 14.52 -0.47
CA THR A 56 1.42 15.17 0.27
C THR A 56 0.96 15.60 1.67
N TYR A 57 -0.24 16.14 1.80
CA TYR A 57 -0.81 16.49 3.10
C TYR A 57 -1.10 15.27 3.97
N LEU A 58 -1.61 14.20 3.38
CA LEU A 58 -1.83 12.94 4.08
C LEU A 58 -0.51 12.36 4.61
N TRP A 59 0.55 12.39 3.79
CA TRP A 59 1.88 11.98 4.20
C TRP A 59 2.44 12.87 5.31
N GLY A 60 2.29 14.19 5.19
CA GLY A 60 2.68 15.16 6.22
C GLY A 60 1.96 14.95 7.55
N ALA A 61 0.64 14.69 7.51
CA ALA A 61 -0.14 14.38 8.70
C ALA A 61 0.31 13.06 9.34
N TYR A 62 0.56 12.03 8.52
CA TYR A 62 1.12 10.78 8.99
C TYR A 62 2.48 11.00 9.69
N ALA A 63 3.39 11.76 9.07
CA ALA A 63 4.70 12.05 9.62
C ALA A 63 4.62 12.82 10.96
N LEU A 64 3.67 13.75 11.12
CA LEU A 64 3.42 14.44 12.38
C LEU A 64 2.96 13.48 13.47
N VAL A 65 1.97 12.64 13.18
CA VAL A 65 1.43 11.66 14.13
C VAL A 65 2.53 10.66 14.53
N ASP A 66 3.25 10.10 13.56
CA ASP A 66 4.37 9.19 13.77
C ASP A 66 5.44 9.83 14.67
N GLY A 67 5.83 11.06 14.37
CA GLY A 67 6.80 11.81 15.16
C GLY A 67 6.37 12.06 16.60
N VAL A 68 5.09 12.41 16.83
CA VAL A 68 4.54 12.56 18.18
C VAL A 68 4.52 11.25 18.93
N VAL A 69 4.09 10.16 18.29
CA VAL A 69 4.08 8.81 18.89
C VAL A 69 5.50 8.35 19.20
N ALA A 70 6.47 8.54 18.29
CA ALA A 70 7.87 8.17 18.51
C ALA A 70 8.48 8.97 19.68
N MET A 71 8.17 10.26 19.78
CA MET A 71 8.61 11.09 20.89
C MET A 71 8.00 10.65 22.21
N TRP A 72 6.70 10.40 22.24
CA TRP A 72 6.02 9.87 23.43
C TRP A 72 6.59 8.52 23.87
N ALA A 73 6.84 7.61 22.91
CA ALA A 73 7.47 6.32 23.16
C ALA A 73 8.89 6.48 23.73
N SER A 74 9.67 7.45 23.24
CA SER A 74 11.01 7.76 23.76
C SER A 74 11.00 8.14 25.25
N PHE A 75 9.96 8.85 25.72
CA PHE A 75 9.83 9.22 27.13
C PHE A 75 9.36 8.07 28.02
N ASN A 76 8.47 7.22 27.50
CA ASN A 76 7.81 6.14 28.27
C ASN A 76 8.51 4.78 28.18
N ALA A 77 9.52 4.60 27.33
CA ALA A 77 10.25 3.35 27.19
C ALA A 77 11.02 3.05 28.50
N SER A 78 10.46 2.17 29.33
CA SER A 78 11.13 1.61 30.51
C SER A 78 12.00 0.44 30.04
N GLY A 79 13.29 0.63 29.98
CA GLY A 79 14.42 -0.25 29.74
C GLY A 79 14.21 -1.67 29.21
N GLY A 80 14.85 -1.99 28.11
CA GLY A 80 15.26 -3.34 27.76
C GLY A 80 15.20 -3.71 26.28
N ASP A 81 14.08 -3.52 25.57
CA ASP A 81 13.90 -4.10 24.22
C ASP A 81 13.66 -3.09 23.09
N ALA A 82 13.38 -1.86 23.40
CA ALA A 82 13.36 -0.78 22.39
C ALA A 82 14.77 -0.22 22.28
N GLY A 83 15.36 -0.21 21.10
CA GLY A 83 16.70 0.34 20.82
C GLY A 83 17.03 1.65 21.55
N PRO A 84 18.22 2.23 21.42
CA PRO A 84 18.62 3.33 22.28
C PRO A 84 17.58 4.47 22.24
N ARG A 85 17.05 4.84 23.41
CA ARG A 85 15.94 5.83 23.60
C ARG A 85 16.16 7.12 22.81
N TRP A 86 17.42 7.55 22.69
CA TRP A 86 17.79 8.76 21.94
C TRP A 86 17.45 8.63 20.45
N TRP A 87 17.53 7.40 19.87
CA TRP A 87 17.22 7.15 18.46
C TRP A 87 15.73 7.34 18.16
N LEU A 88 14.87 6.85 19.08
CA LEU A 88 13.42 7.08 19.00
C LEU A 88 13.07 8.57 19.11
N GLY A 89 13.72 9.29 20.03
CA GLY A 89 13.54 10.73 20.18
C GLY A 89 14.01 11.49 18.94
N LEU A 90 15.17 11.15 18.40
CA LEU A 90 15.70 11.77 17.19
C LEU A 90 14.79 11.50 15.98
N SER A 91 14.35 10.26 15.79
CA SER A 91 13.42 9.91 14.70
C SER A 91 12.12 10.70 14.83
N GLY A 92 11.57 10.83 16.06
CA GLY A 92 10.36 11.60 16.32
C GLY A 92 10.51 13.09 15.95
N VAL A 93 11.63 13.72 16.30
CA VAL A 93 11.92 15.11 15.91
C VAL A 93 12.01 15.24 14.39
N VAL A 94 12.73 14.34 13.71
CA VAL A 94 12.88 14.35 12.26
C VAL A 94 11.51 14.16 11.57
N SER A 95 10.67 13.24 12.05
CA SER A 95 9.32 13.01 11.50
C SER A 95 8.43 14.24 11.69
N ILE A 96 8.46 14.91 12.85
CA ILE A 96 7.71 16.15 13.08
C ILE A 96 8.17 17.24 12.11
N LEU A 97 9.47 17.47 11.99
CA LEU A 97 10.03 18.47 11.08
C LEU A 97 9.64 18.17 9.62
N ALA A 98 9.74 16.91 9.20
CA ALA A 98 9.31 16.49 7.87
C ALA A 98 7.82 16.75 7.63
N GLY A 99 6.96 16.47 8.62
CA GLY A 99 5.54 16.76 8.55
C GLY A 99 5.24 18.28 8.43
N VAL A 100 5.90 19.11 9.23
CA VAL A 100 5.76 20.58 9.16
C VAL A 100 6.19 21.11 7.79
N VAL A 101 7.33 20.63 7.27
CA VAL A 101 7.84 21.00 5.93
C VAL A 101 6.88 20.58 4.83
N ALA A 102 6.23 19.42 4.96
CA ALA A 102 5.23 18.95 3.99
C ALA A 102 4.03 19.91 3.88
N PHE A 103 3.58 20.49 4.98
CA PHE A 103 2.51 21.48 4.97
C PHE A 103 2.97 22.87 4.48
N ALA A 104 4.19 23.29 4.90
CA ALA A 104 4.71 24.61 4.53
C ALA A 104 5.16 24.68 3.07
N TYR A 105 5.76 23.60 2.54
CA TYR A 105 6.37 23.53 1.21
C TYR A 105 5.87 22.31 0.43
N THR A 106 4.56 22.20 0.25
CA THR A 106 3.89 21.03 -0.34
C THR A 106 4.46 20.63 -1.72
N GLY A 107 4.70 21.59 -2.61
CA GLY A 107 5.25 21.31 -3.94
C GLY A 107 6.67 20.74 -3.90
N MET A 108 7.52 21.29 -3.04
CA MET A 108 8.89 20.79 -2.85
C MET A 108 8.89 19.39 -2.22
N THR A 109 8.05 19.18 -1.24
CA THR A 109 7.89 17.87 -0.59
C THR A 109 7.39 16.82 -1.57
N ALA A 110 6.44 17.17 -2.44
CA ALA A 110 5.95 16.26 -3.49
C ALA A 110 7.09 15.82 -4.43
N VAL A 111 7.98 16.74 -4.84
CA VAL A 111 9.15 16.40 -5.66
C VAL A 111 10.13 15.51 -4.90
N VAL A 112 10.40 15.77 -3.62
CA VAL A 112 11.27 14.94 -2.79
C VAL A 112 10.71 13.53 -2.64
N LEU A 113 9.39 13.39 -2.37
CA LEU A 113 8.73 12.09 -2.31
C LEU A 113 8.81 11.34 -3.64
N LEU A 114 8.63 12.07 -4.76
CA LEU A 114 8.75 11.49 -6.09
C LEU A 114 10.18 10.97 -6.36
N MET A 115 11.21 11.73 -5.97
CA MET A 115 12.60 11.31 -6.09
C MET A 115 12.88 10.07 -5.23
N PHE A 116 12.31 10.02 -4.02
CA PHE A 116 12.42 8.85 -3.16
C PHE A 116 11.80 7.60 -3.82
N ILE A 117 10.59 7.75 -4.40
CA ILE A 117 9.93 6.67 -5.15
C ILE A 117 10.80 6.23 -6.34
N ALA A 118 11.39 7.18 -7.07
CA ALA A 118 12.24 6.90 -8.21
C ALA A 118 13.49 6.07 -7.85
N VAL A 119 14.22 6.50 -6.81
CA VAL A 119 15.40 5.78 -6.31
C VAL A 119 14.99 4.38 -5.84
N TRP A 120 13.89 4.28 -5.10
CA TRP A 120 13.39 2.99 -4.62
C TRP A 120 13.00 2.05 -5.76
N ALA A 121 12.33 2.57 -6.80
CA ALA A 121 11.98 1.80 -7.99
C ALA A 121 13.22 1.26 -8.72
N ILE A 122 14.28 2.06 -8.82
CA ILE A 122 15.56 1.64 -9.43
C ILE A 122 16.22 0.54 -8.58
N ILE A 123 16.25 0.71 -7.25
CA ILE A 123 16.82 -0.30 -6.34
C ILE A 123 16.05 -1.62 -6.45
N ILE A 124 14.71 -1.58 -6.37
CA ILE A 124 13.88 -2.79 -6.51
C ILE A 124 14.09 -3.43 -7.88
N GLY A 125 14.11 -2.65 -8.96
CA GLY A 125 14.34 -3.15 -10.31
C GLY A 125 15.71 -3.82 -10.46
N ALA A 126 16.76 -3.24 -9.88
CA ALA A 126 18.09 -3.85 -9.87
C ALA A 126 18.11 -5.16 -9.07
N LEU A 127 17.44 -5.21 -7.91
CA LEU A 127 17.32 -6.44 -7.11
C LEU A 127 16.53 -7.52 -7.85
N GLN A 128 15.48 -7.16 -8.59
CA GLN A 128 14.71 -8.09 -9.42
C GLN A 128 15.56 -8.69 -10.54
N LEU A 129 16.38 -7.87 -11.22
CA LEU A 129 17.31 -8.36 -12.23
C LEU A 129 18.36 -9.31 -11.63
N TYR A 130 18.90 -8.95 -10.46
CA TYR A 130 19.84 -9.83 -9.74
C TYR A 130 19.17 -11.15 -9.36
N ALA A 131 17.95 -11.10 -8.82
CA ALA A 131 17.19 -12.28 -8.47
C ALA A 131 16.88 -13.15 -9.69
N ALA A 132 16.52 -12.56 -10.83
CA ALA A 132 16.28 -13.29 -12.08
C ALA A 132 17.49 -14.10 -12.53
N VAL A 133 18.71 -13.53 -12.42
CA VAL A 133 19.95 -14.22 -12.76
C VAL A 133 20.24 -15.36 -11.78
N GLN A 134 20.05 -15.15 -10.48
CA GLN A 134 20.33 -16.13 -9.43
C GLN A 134 19.34 -17.31 -9.47
N LEU A 135 18.05 -17.02 -9.67
CA LEU A 135 16.96 -17.99 -9.56
C LEU A 135 16.57 -18.64 -10.91
N ARG A 136 17.27 -18.32 -12.02
CA ARG A 136 16.97 -18.85 -13.37
C ARG A 136 16.87 -20.36 -13.48
N LYS A 137 17.51 -21.10 -12.55
CA LYS A 137 17.50 -22.58 -12.52
C LYS A 137 16.36 -23.16 -11.68
N VAL A 138 15.64 -22.33 -10.93
CA VAL A 138 14.64 -22.73 -9.93
C VAL A 138 13.24 -22.25 -10.31
N ILE A 139 13.12 -21.14 -11.06
CA ILE A 139 11.85 -20.51 -11.43
C ILE A 139 11.58 -20.71 -12.92
N GLU A 140 10.40 -21.21 -13.26
CA GLU A 140 10.00 -21.51 -14.65
C GLU A 140 9.73 -20.25 -15.52
N ASN A 141 9.49 -19.06 -14.93
CA ASN A 141 9.16 -17.82 -15.65
C ASN A 141 10.10 -16.67 -15.29
N GLU A 142 11.41 -16.91 -15.35
CA GLU A 142 12.46 -15.90 -15.04
C GLU A 142 12.35 -14.61 -15.86
N TRP A 143 11.83 -14.69 -17.10
CA TRP A 143 11.68 -13.55 -18.01
C TRP A 143 10.71 -12.49 -17.46
N LEU A 144 9.70 -12.89 -16.66
CA LEU A 144 8.78 -11.93 -16.00
C LEU A 144 9.51 -11.09 -14.95
N LEU A 145 10.46 -11.69 -14.21
CA LEU A 145 11.31 -10.97 -13.27
C LEU A 145 12.22 -9.97 -14.00
N VAL A 146 12.81 -10.39 -15.11
CA VAL A 146 13.64 -9.51 -15.94
C VAL A 146 12.82 -8.33 -16.48
N LEU A 147 11.65 -8.63 -17.05
CA LEU A 147 10.76 -7.61 -17.60
C LEU A 147 10.31 -6.62 -16.52
N SER A 148 9.88 -7.13 -15.35
CA SER A 148 9.45 -6.27 -14.26
C SER A 148 10.59 -5.42 -13.70
N GLY A 149 11.80 -5.97 -13.60
CA GLY A 149 13.00 -5.25 -13.18
C GLY A 149 13.38 -4.12 -14.14
N LEU A 150 13.36 -4.39 -15.45
CA LEU A 150 13.61 -3.38 -16.48
C LEU A 150 12.55 -2.28 -16.48
N LEU A 151 11.28 -2.64 -16.35
CA LEU A 151 10.18 -1.67 -16.24
C LEU A 151 10.31 -0.80 -14.99
N SER A 152 10.68 -1.37 -13.84
CA SER A 152 10.90 -0.62 -12.60
C SER A 152 12.06 0.36 -12.72
N ILE A 153 13.19 -0.05 -13.31
CA ILE A 153 14.33 0.84 -13.55
C ILE A 153 13.95 1.95 -14.54
N GLY A 154 13.30 1.58 -15.65
CA GLY A 154 12.84 2.55 -16.66
C GLY A 154 11.87 3.56 -16.08
N PHE A 155 10.92 3.10 -15.25
CA PHE A 155 9.99 3.97 -14.53
C PHE A 155 10.71 4.93 -13.60
N GLY A 156 11.64 4.45 -12.76
CA GLY A 156 12.45 5.29 -11.88
C GLY A 156 13.29 6.32 -12.64
N ALA A 157 13.88 5.93 -13.77
CA ALA A 157 14.64 6.86 -14.63
C ALA A 157 13.75 7.97 -15.22
N VAL A 158 12.53 7.64 -15.66
CA VAL A 158 11.54 8.63 -16.14
C VAL A 158 11.15 9.60 -15.04
N LEU A 159 10.94 9.13 -13.81
CA LEU A 159 10.63 9.99 -12.66
C LEU A 159 11.74 11.00 -12.37
N ILE A 160 13.00 10.62 -12.53
CA ILE A 160 14.14 11.52 -12.33
C ILE A 160 14.29 12.51 -13.49
N ALA A 161 14.17 12.02 -14.73
CA ALA A 161 14.37 12.84 -15.92
C ALA A 161 13.26 13.87 -16.15
N TRP A 162 12.01 13.48 -15.88
CA TRP A 162 10.80 14.30 -16.08
C TRP A 162 9.87 14.25 -14.87
N PRO A 163 10.18 14.96 -13.76
CA PRO A 163 9.43 14.89 -12.51
C PRO A 163 7.93 15.20 -12.66
N SER A 164 7.57 16.18 -13.49
CA SER A 164 6.16 16.55 -13.71
C SER A 164 5.37 15.44 -14.40
N THR A 165 5.91 14.88 -15.48
CA THR A 165 5.31 13.75 -16.20
C THR A 165 5.32 12.49 -15.34
N GLY A 166 6.39 12.28 -14.58
CA GLY A 166 6.52 11.19 -13.65
C GLY A 166 5.47 11.24 -12.51
N ALA A 167 5.22 12.43 -11.96
CA ALA A 167 4.16 12.63 -10.97
C ALA A 167 2.78 12.24 -11.52
N LEU A 168 2.47 12.63 -12.77
CA LEU A 168 1.23 12.21 -13.43
C LEU A 168 1.16 10.68 -13.59
N ALA A 169 2.24 10.04 -14.01
CA ALA A 169 2.30 8.60 -14.16
C ALA A 169 2.08 7.87 -12.83
N VAL A 170 2.67 8.36 -11.73
CA VAL A 170 2.43 7.81 -10.37
C VAL A 170 0.97 7.96 -9.98
N ILE A 171 0.39 9.17 -10.15
CA ILE A 171 -1.00 9.43 -9.76
C ILE A 171 -1.97 8.56 -10.57
N TRP A 172 -1.76 8.44 -11.88
CA TRP A 172 -2.61 7.59 -12.73
C TRP A 172 -2.45 6.11 -12.39
N THR A 173 -1.26 5.66 -12.03
CA THR A 173 -1.06 4.29 -11.55
C THR A 173 -1.86 4.05 -10.26
N ILE A 174 -1.78 4.97 -9.29
CA ILE A 174 -2.57 4.90 -8.05
C ILE A 174 -4.07 4.92 -8.36
N ALA A 175 -4.52 5.79 -9.28
CA ALA A 175 -5.91 5.89 -9.70
C ALA A 175 -6.43 4.57 -10.29
N TRP A 176 -5.67 3.94 -11.19
CA TRP A 176 -6.01 2.62 -11.74
C TRP A 176 -6.11 1.54 -10.67
N TYR A 177 -5.12 1.46 -9.77
CA TYR A 177 -5.19 0.53 -8.65
C TYR A 177 -6.40 0.78 -7.77
N ALA A 178 -6.70 2.04 -7.44
CA ALA A 178 -7.85 2.38 -6.60
C ALA A 178 -9.18 1.95 -7.25
N VAL A 179 -9.35 2.16 -8.55
CA VAL A 179 -10.55 1.73 -9.28
C VAL A 179 -10.64 0.20 -9.32
N LEU A 180 -9.55 -0.49 -9.69
CA LEU A 180 -9.54 -1.96 -9.77
C LEU A 180 -9.86 -2.60 -8.42
N PHE A 181 -9.18 -2.18 -7.36
CA PHE A 181 -9.45 -2.69 -6.01
C PHE A 181 -10.83 -2.29 -5.50
N GLY A 182 -11.30 -1.09 -5.84
CA GLY A 182 -12.65 -0.65 -5.53
C GLY A 182 -13.71 -1.57 -6.17
N CYS A 183 -13.56 -1.93 -7.44
CA CYS A 183 -14.44 -2.88 -8.12
C CYS A 183 -14.37 -4.28 -7.46
N LEU A 184 -13.18 -4.76 -7.10
CA LEU A 184 -13.01 -6.03 -6.39
C LEU A 184 -13.70 -6.03 -5.03
N PHE A 185 -13.56 -4.96 -4.24
CA PHE A 185 -14.23 -4.84 -2.93
C PHE A 185 -15.76 -4.82 -3.07
N ILE A 186 -16.28 -4.13 -4.07
CA ILE A 186 -17.72 -4.12 -4.36
C ILE A 186 -18.19 -5.53 -4.76
N GLY A 187 -17.48 -6.20 -5.66
CA GLY A 187 -17.80 -7.58 -6.06
C GLY A 187 -17.78 -8.55 -4.87
N LEU A 188 -16.78 -8.42 -3.99
CA LEU A 188 -16.68 -9.21 -2.78
C LEU A 188 -17.82 -8.91 -1.79
N ALA A 189 -18.17 -7.63 -1.60
CA ALA A 189 -19.27 -7.21 -0.74
C ALA A 189 -20.61 -7.83 -1.18
N PHE A 190 -20.90 -7.84 -2.49
CA PHE A 190 -22.11 -8.47 -3.02
C PHE A 190 -22.11 -9.99 -2.82
N ARG A 191 -20.97 -10.64 -3.00
CA ARG A 191 -20.82 -12.08 -2.78
C ARG A 191 -21.05 -12.46 -1.32
N LEU A 192 -20.49 -11.69 -0.38
CA LEU A 192 -20.72 -11.88 1.06
C LEU A 192 -22.17 -11.63 1.48
N LYS A 193 -22.83 -10.63 0.88
CA LYS A 193 -24.25 -10.37 1.11
C LYS A 193 -25.13 -11.57 0.72
N THR A 194 -24.78 -12.25 -0.36
CA THR A 194 -25.55 -13.44 -0.83
C THR A 194 -25.34 -14.61 0.12
N PHE A 195 -24.14 -14.80 0.66
CA PHE A 195 -23.86 -15.84 1.66
C PHE A 195 -24.63 -15.66 2.98
N LYS A 196 -24.96 -14.43 3.38
CA LYS A 196 -25.77 -14.16 4.59
C LYS A 196 -27.24 -14.50 4.42
N ARG A 197 -27.72 -14.70 3.20
CA ARG A 197 -29.15 -14.98 2.90
C ARG A 197 -29.49 -16.47 2.74
N THR A 198 -28.47 -17.32 2.71
CA THR A 198 -28.59 -18.79 2.69
C THR A 198 -28.26 -19.36 4.05
#